data_5cdc226ffec50ac137538a2499159bfd
#
_entry.id   5cdc226ffec50ac137538a2499159bfd
#
_cell.length_a   1.000
_cell.length_b   1.000
_cell.length_c   1.000
_cell.angle_alpha   90.00
_cell.angle_beta   90.00
_cell.angle_gamma   90.00
#
_symmetry.space_group_name_H-M   'P 1'
#
loop_
_entity.id
_entity.type
_entity.pdbx_description
1 polymer ?
#
loop_
_entity_poly.entity_id
_entity_poly.type
_entity_poly.pdbx_seq_one_letter_code
_entity_poly.pdbx_strand_id
1 'polypeptide(L)'
;MKQEQHRNKIQMQADFRATRAVVFVLLAIYAFTLIYAMAWAVMSSLKTQTEFTKNMNGLPESWQFGNYLEAFTSVQANGHNMLEMFWNSLWYSCGGAALGVIASAMVAYVVAKYKFPGRSLIYAIALVTMMIPIVGSFPSQYRMYAKLGILDTPWLLITKFSGFGFNFVMLYSFFKTLSWTYAEAGFIDGASHLQVFLKIMLPQALPVMGSLFLVSSVQLWNEYMEPNLFLQSHPTLSSGLYIFQLEMTRGTNYPLLFAGLIVSVIPVIILFVKFQKTMMESMSMGGLKG
;
A
#
# COMPACT_ATOMS: atom_id res chain seq x y z
N MET A 1 -52.85 -4.57 -22.21
CA MET A 1 -52.19 -4.56 -20.93
C MET A 1 -51.24 -5.75 -20.70
N LYS A 2 -51.67 -7.04 -20.63
CA LYS A 2 -50.78 -8.17 -20.40
C LYS A 2 -49.69 -8.36 -21.50
N GLN A 3 -50.00 -8.16 -22.77
CA GLN A 3 -49.03 -8.29 -23.85
C GLN A 3 -48.00 -7.15 -23.89
N GLU A 4 -48.38 -5.94 -23.52
CA GLU A 4 -47.45 -4.81 -23.40
C GLU A 4 -46.47 -4.99 -22.21
N GLN A 5 -46.98 -5.48 -21.08
CA GLN A 5 -46.10 -5.80 -19.92
C GLN A 5 -45.09 -6.90 -20.26
N HIS A 6 -45.49 -7.90 -21.05
CA HIS A 6 -44.62 -8.98 -21.47
C HIS A 6 -43.54 -8.47 -22.45
N ARG A 7 -43.92 -7.61 -23.41
CA ARG A 7 -42.97 -6.98 -24.36
C ARG A 7 -41.96 -6.08 -23.68
N ASN A 8 -42.42 -5.25 -22.73
CA ASN A 8 -41.54 -4.38 -21.94
C ASN A 8 -40.57 -5.15 -21.09
N LYS A 9 -40.98 -6.32 -20.54
CA LYS A 9 -40.11 -7.18 -19.75
C LYS A 9 -39.02 -7.84 -20.60
N ILE A 10 -39.36 -8.25 -21.84
CA ILE A 10 -38.38 -8.83 -22.77
C ILE A 10 -37.39 -7.76 -23.25
N GLN A 11 -37.85 -6.56 -23.57
CA GLN A 11 -36.99 -5.44 -23.94
C GLN A 11 -36.03 -5.07 -22.78
N MET A 12 -36.55 -4.92 -21.58
CA MET A 12 -35.72 -4.63 -20.38
C MET A 12 -34.68 -5.71 -20.11
N GLN A 13 -35.00 -6.98 -20.35
CA GLN A 13 -34.04 -8.08 -20.26
C GLN A 13 -33.00 -8.06 -21.38
N ALA A 14 -33.37 -7.68 -22.59
CA ALA A 14 -32.45 -7.55 -23.72
C ALA A 14 -31.49 -6.38 -23.49
N ASP A 15 -32.00 -5.21 -23.06
CA ASP A 15 -31.19 -4.02 -22.73
C ASP A 15 -30.21 -4.32 -21.57
N PHE A 16 -30.67 -5.04 -20.56
CA PHE A 16 -29.81 -5.46 -19.45
C PHE A 16 -28.69 -6.42 -19.90
N ARG A 17 -28.98 -7.34 -20.84
CA ARG A 17 -27.98 -8.22 -21.43
C ARG A 17 -26.99 -7.45 -22.29
N ALA A 18 -27.46 -6.53 -23.12
CA ALA A 18 -26.61 -5.69 -23.94
C ALA A 18 -25.67 -4.80 -23.08
N THR A 19 -26.23 -4.14 -22.05
CA THR A 19 -25.43 -3.35 -21.11
C THR A 19 -24.38 -4.20 -20.40
N ARG A 20 -24.75 -5.39 -19.94
CA ARG A 20 -23.80 -6.32 -19.29
C ARG A 20 -22.70 -6.76 -20.26
N ALA A 21 -23.03 -7.04 -21.53
CA ALA A 21 -22.04 -7.40 -22.54
C ALA A 21 -21.07 -6.24 -22.82
N VAL A 22 -21.55 -5.01 -22.95
CA VAL A 22 -20.72 -3.83 -23.13
C VAL A 22 -19.78 -3.62 -21.95
N VAL A 23 -20.31 -3.67 -20.71
CA VAL A 23 -19.50 -3.54 -19.49
C VAL A 23 -18.45 -4.66 -19.42
N PHE A 24 -18.82 -5.90 -19.74
CA PHE A 24 -17.87 -7.02 -19.77
C PHE A 24 -16.74 -6.79 -20.77
N VAL A 25 -17.07 -6.35 -21.99
CA VAL A 25 -16.06 -6.06 -23.03
C VAL A 25 -15.12 -4.95 -22.60
N LEU A 26 -15.65 -3.86 -22.03
CA LEU A 26 -14.83 -2.75 -21.53
C LEU A 26 -13.88 -3.21 -20.42
N LEU A 27 -14.39 -3.98 -19.45
CA LEU A 27 -13.57 -4.54 -18.36
C LEU A 27 -12.55 -5.55 -18.90
N ALA A 28 -12.90 -6.36 -19.89
CA ALA A 28 -11.99 -7.31 -20.51
C ALA A 28 -10.83 -6.60 -21.25
N ILE A 29 -11.14 -5.53 -22.00
CA ILE A 29 -10.12 -4.71 -22.65
C ILE A 29 -9.20 -4.08 -21.61
N TYR A 30 -9.77 -3.50 -20.54
CA TYR A 30 -8.99 -2.93 -19.45
C TYR A 30 -8.09 -3.97 -18.77
N ALA A 31 -8.63 -5.14 -18.44
CA ALA A 31 -7.84 -6.23 -17.86
C ALA A 31 -6.71 -6.69 -18.80
N PHE A 32 -7.01 -6.78 -20.12
CA PHE A 32 -6.01 -7.13 -21.11
C PHE A 32 -4.85 -6.12 -21.15
N THR A 33 -5.13 -4.82 -21.10
CA THR A 33 -4.06 -3.79 -21.10
C THR A 33 -3.15 -3.92 -19.89
N LEU A 34 -3.68 -4.26 -18.71
CA LEU A 34 -2.88 -4.47 -17.49
C LEU A 34 -2.02 -5.74 -17.59
N ILE A 35 -2.62 -6.84 -18.05
CA ILE A 35 -1.90 -8.12 -18.23
C ILE A 35 -0.82 -7.98 -19.29
N TYR A 36 -1.11 -7.28 -20.40
CA TYR A 36 -0.15 -7.04 -21.48
C TYR A 36 1.08 -6.29 -20.98
N ALA A 37 0.91 -5.23 -20.19
CA ALA A 37 2.03 -4.47 -19.63
C ALA A 37 2.95 -5.35 -18.74
N MET A 38 2.35 -6.20 -17.90
CA MET A 38 3.10 -7.14 -17.06
C MET A 38 3.83 -8.21 -17.90
N ALA A 39 3.12 -8.80 -18.87
CA ALA A 39 3.71 -9.79 -19.78
C ALA A 39 4.85 -9.19 -20.61
N TRP A 40 4.69 -7.96 -21.09
CA TRP A 40 5.72 -7.23 -21.82
C TRP A 40 6.95 -6.96 -20.95
N ALA A 41 6.78 -6.57 -19.68
CA ALA A 41 7.89 -6.39 -18.75
C ALA A 41 8.65 -7.70 -18.49
N VAL A 42 7.93 -8.83 -18.32
CA VAL A 42 8.54 -10.16 -18.17
C VAL A 42 9.29 -10.55 -19.44
N MET A 43 8.70 -10.39 -20.62
CA MET A 43 9.40 -10.67 -21.90
C MET A 43 10.64 -9.79 -22.05
N SER A 44 10.55 -8.51 -21.70
CA SER A 44 11.67 -7.57 -21.79
C SER A 44 12.81 -7.93 -20.84
N SER A 45 12.51 -8.44 -19.65
CA SER A 45 13.53 -8.88 -18.69
C SER A 45 14.33 -10.11 -19.16
N LEU A 46 13.80 -10.86 -20.13
CA LEU A 46 14.41 -12.08 -20.64
C LEU A 46 15.21 -11.86 -21.93
N LYS A 47 15.42 -10.62 -22.35
CA LYS A 47 16.22 -10.25 -23.55
C LYS A 47 17.64 -9.86 -23.18
N THR A 48 18.51 -9.82 -24.19
CA THR A 48 19.77 -9.07 -24.12
C THR A 48 19.49 -7.58 -24.35
N GLN A 49 20.39 -6.69 -23.89
CA GLN A 49 20.27 -5.26 -24.15
C GLN A 49 20.22 -4.93 -25.65
N THR A 50 21.04 -5.61 -26.44
CA THR A 50 21.11 -5.42 -27.91
C THR A 50 19.79 -5.82 -28.58
N GLU A 51 19.23 -6.94 -28.17
CA GLU A 51 17.95 -7.43 -28.67
C GLU A 51 16.80 -6.50 -28.26
N PHE A 52 16.75 -6.07 -27.01
CA PHE A 52 15.75 -5.11 -26.51
C PHE A 52 15.75 -3.83 -27.35
N THR A 53 16.93 -3.30 -27.66
CA THR A 53 17.06 -2.06 -28.47
C THR A 53 16.58 -2.27 -29.92
N LYS A 54 16.85 -3.44 -30.51
CA LYS A 54 16.46 -3.75 -31.90
C LYS A 54 14.99 -4.12 -32.04
N ASN A 55 14.47 -4.89 -31.09
CA ASN A 55 13.10 -5.42 -31.11
C ASN A 55 12.47 -5.36 -29.72
N MET A 56 11.95 -4.18 -29.36
CA MET A 56 11.37 -3.92 -28.05
C MET A 56 10.11 -4.77 -27.77
N ASN A 57 9.28 -5.01 -28.79
CA ASN A 57 7.95 -5.63 -28.63
C ASN A 57 7.89 -7.11 -29.02
N GLY A 58 8.91 -7.65 -29.68
CA GLY A 58 8.93 -9.05 -30.09
C GLY A 58 9.23 -10.00 -28.94
N LEU A 59 9.09 -11.30 -29.22
CA LEU A 59 9.52 -12.36 -28.28
C LEU A 59 11.05 -12.41 -28.21
N PRO A 60 11.63 -12.85 -27.06
CA PRO A 60 13.06 -13.08 -26.95
C PRO A 60 13.59 -14.09 -28.00
N GLU A 61 14.65 -13.74 -28.72
CA GLU A 61 15.36 -14.65 -29.60
C GLU A 61 16.23 -15.62 -28.77
N SER A 62 16.86 -15.06 -27.69
CA SER A 62 17.62 -15.81 -26.72
C SER A 62 17.12 -15.53 -25.32
N TRP A 63 16.63 -16.56 -24.63
CA TRP A 63 16.05 -16.42 -23.30
C TRP A 63 17.12 -16.23 -22.23
N GLN A 64 17.23 -15.03 -21.68
CA GLN A 64 18.25 -14.63 -20.71
C GLN A 64 17.72 -14.75 -19.27
N PHE A 65 17.52 -15.97 -18.78
CA PHE A 65 17.13 -16.19 -17.38
C PHE A 65 18.20 -15.73 -16.38
N GLY A 66 19.46 -15.64 -16.83
CA GLY A 66 20.58 -15.13 -16.03
C GLY A 66 20.40 -13.69 -15.55
N ASN A 67 19.61 -12.87 -16.28
CA ASN A 67 19.33 -11.48 -15.87
C ASN A 67 18.72 -11.39 -14.47
N TYR A 68 17.95 -12.37 -14.02
CA TYR A 68 17.36 -12.37 -12.69
C TYR A 68 18.41 -12.58 -11.60
N LEU A 69 19.42 -13.42 -11.82
CA LEU A 69 20.53 -13.60 -10.89
C LEU A 69 21.48 -12.40 -10.93
N GLU A 70 21.76 -11.90 -12.12
CA GLU A 70 22.59 -10.71 -12.32
C GLU A 70 21.97 -9.46 -11.68
N ALA A 71 20.65 -9.34 -11.64
CA ALA A 71 19.95 -8.23 -11.00
C ALA A 71 20.34 -8.08 -9.53
N PHE A 72 20.55 -9.18 -8.80
CA PHE A 72 20.91 -9.11 -7.37
C PHE A 72 22.29 -8.47 -7.12
N THR A 73 23.20 -8.54 -8.08
CA THR A 73 24.58 -8.02 -7.95
C THR A 73 24.80 -6.74 -8.72
N SER A 74 24.20 -6.60 -9.89
CA SER A 74 24.45 -5.52 -10.85
C SER A 74 23.46 -4.36 -10.73
N VAL A 75 22.24 -4.61 -10.20
CA VAL A 75 21.34 -3.51 -9.82
C VAL A 75 21.81 -2.94 -8.50
N GLN A 76 22.46 -1.79 -8.57
CA GLN A 76 23.01 -1.10 -7.41
C GLN A 76 22.48 0.33 -7.34
N ALA A 77 22.33 0.84 -6.12
CA ALA A 77 22.00 2.23 -5.85
C ALA A 77 22.75 2.71 -4.61
N ASN A 78 23.45 3.83 -4.71
CA ASN A 78 24.23 4.42 -3.63
C ASN A 78 25.21 3.42 -2.96
N GLY A 79 25.78 2.49 -3.74
CA GLY A 79 26.71 1.47 -3.25
C GLY A 79 26.05 0.23 -2.63
N HIS A 80 24.73 0.14 -2.61
CA HIS A 80 23.98 -1.00 -2.09
C HIS A 80 23.45 -1.89 -3.20
N ASN A 81 23.57 -3.21 -3.02
CA ASN A 81 23.02 -4.21 -3.93
C ASN A 81 21.54 -4.48 -3.67
N MET A 82 20.90 -5.23 -4.58
CA MET A 82 19.45 -5.47 -4.52
C MET A 82 19.02 -6.23 -3.25
N LEU A 83 19.88 -7.09 -2.68
CA LEU A 83 19.56 -7.83 -1.46
C LEU A 83 19.54 -6.91 -0.22
N GLU A 84 20.49 -5.97 -0.13
CA GLU A 84 20.50 -4.95 0.91
C GLU A 84 19.29 -4.03 0.81
N MET A 85 18.95 -3.60 -0.41
CA MET A 85 17.76 -2.81 -0.68
C MET A 85 16.47 -3.55 -0.31
N PHE A 86 16.43 -4.88 -0.49
CA PHE A 86 15.30 -5.71 -0.06
C PHE A 86 15.12 -5.66 1.46
N TRP A 87 16.19 -5.80 2.24
CA TRP A 87 16.12 -5.71 3.69
C TRP A 87 15.71 -4.31 4.15
N ASN A 88 16.21 -3.27 3.47
CA ASN A 88 15.79 -1.90 3.72
C ASN A 88 14.30 -1.70 3.45
N SER A 89 13.78 -2.25 2.36
CA SER A 89 12.34 -2.23 2.07
C SER A 89 11.52 -2.93 3.15
N LEU A 90 12.02 -4.06 3.67
CA LEU A 90 11.29 -4.85 4.66
C LEU A 90 11.12 -4.10 5.98
N TRP A 91 12.21 -3.58 6.56
CA TRP A 91 12.08 -2.84 7.83
C TRP A 91 11.34 -1.50 7.63
N TYR A 92 11.57 -0.80 6.51
CA TYR A 92 10.91 0.46 6.21
C TYR A 92 9.40 0.29 6.06
N SER A 93 8.95 -0.67 5.24
CA SER A 93 7.53 -0.88 4.98
C SER A 93 6.82 -1.50 6.18
N CYS A 94 7.34 -2.59 6.75
CA CYS A 94 6.70 -3.25 7.89
C CYS A 94 6.80 -2.40 9.17
N GLY A 95 7.94 -1.80 9.45
CA GLY A 95 8.13 -0.93 10.61
C GLY A 95 7.25 0.32 10.54
N GLY A 96 7.24 0.99 9.38
CA GLY A 96 6.42 2.16 9.16
C GLY A 96 4.92 1.87 9.25
N ALA A 97 4.47 0.77 8.63
CA ALA A 97 3.07 0.34 8.70
C ALA A 97 2.65 -0.01 10.13
N ALA A 98 3.48 -0.72 10.88
CA ALA A 98 3.21 -1.07 12.28
C ALA A 98 3.06 0.19 13.14
N LEU A 99 4.00 1.13 13.04
CA LEU A 99 3.96 2.39 13.78
C LEU A 99 2.71 3.21 13.43
N GLY A 100 2.38 3.34 12.15
CA GLY A 100 1.22 4.08 11.70
C GLY A 100 -0.11 3.47 12.16
N VAL A 101 -0.26 2.14 12.08
CA VAL A 101 -1.48 1.46 12.52
C VAL A 101 -1.63 1.50 14.04
N ILE A 102 -0.55 1.30 14.80
CA ILE A 102 -0.59 1.38 16.27
C ILE A 102 -0.95 2.79 16.72
N ALA A 103 -0.32 3.82 16.18
CA ALA A 103 -0.63 5.22 16.50
C ALA A 103 -2.09 5.55 16.19
N SER A 104 -2.56 5.14 15.00
CA SER A 104 -3.95 5.34 14.60
C SER A 104 -4.93 4.59 15.50
N ALA A 105 -4.61 3.38 15.97
CA ALA A 105 -5.44 2.61 16.88
C ALA A 105 -5.59 3.32 18.25
N MET A 106 -4.49 3.86 18.79
CA MET A 106 -4.50 4.59 20.04
C MET A 106 -5.40 5.84 19.96
N VAL A 107 -5.20 6.66 18.95
CA VAL A 107 -5.99 7.89 18.76
C VAL A 107 -7.45 7.58 18.45
N ALA A 108 -7.69 6.60 17.56
CA ALA A 108 -9.04 6.18 17.18
C ALA A 108 -9.83 5.63 18.37
N TYR A 109 -9.22 4.82 19.23
CA TYR A 109 -9.85 4.31 20.45
C TYR A 109 -10.28 5.44 21.38
N VAL A 110 -9.37 6.38 21.69
CA VAL A 110 -9.67 7.51 22.57
C VAL A 110 -10.81 8.36 22.01
N VAL A 111 -10.72 8.75 20.72
CA VAL A 111 -11.73 9.60 20.09
C VAL A 111 -13.07 8.89 19.92
N ALA A 112 -13.09 7.57 19.69
CA ALA A 112 -14.35 6.81 19.54
C ALA A 112 -15.05 6.54 20.88
N LYS A 113 -14.29 6.24 21.94
CA LYS A 113 -14.84 5.69 23.20
C LYS A 113 -14.99 6.70 24.31
N TYR A 114 -14.08 7.65 24.43
CA TYR A 114 -14.14 8.62 25.51
C TYR A 114 -14.94 9.88 25.11
N LYS A 115 -15.69 10.40 26.07
CA LYS A 115 -16.43 11.67 25.92
C LYS A 115 -15.58 12.79 26.51
N PHE A 116 -15.08 13.68 25.69
CA PHE A 116 -14.33 14.87 26.10
C PHE A 116 -14.65 16.05 25.17
N PRO A 117 -14.49 17.30 25.63
CA PRO A 117 -14.72 18.46 24.79
C PRO A 117 -13.71 18.46 23.61
N GLY A 118 -14.20 18.79 22.41
CA GLY A 118 -13.34 18.84 21.21
C GLY A 118 -13.16 17.53 20.45
N ARG A 119 -13.67 16.37 20.92
CA ARG A 119 -13.50 15.10 20.20
C ARG A 119 -14.05 15.11 18.76
N SER A 120 -15.18 15.79 18.54
CA SER A 120 -15.78 15.93 17.21
C SER A 120 -14.94 16.82 16.29
N LEU A 121 -14.28 17.82 16.87
CA LEU A 121 -13.33 18.67 16.14
C LEU A 121 -12.09 17.88 15.71
N ILE A 122 -11.54 17.04 16.59
CA ILE A 122 -10.40 16.16 16.26
C ILE A 122 -10.78 15.23 15.10
N TYR A 123 -11.96 14.61 15.15
CA TYR A 123 -12.45 13.77 14.06
C TYR A 123 -12.63 14.56 12.74
N ALA A 124 -13.22 15.74 12.81
CA ALA A 124 -13.40 16.61 11.64
C ALA A 124 -12.05 17.04 11.04
N ILE A 125 -11.07 17.44 11.87
CA ILE A 125 -9.71 17.78 11.44
C ILE A 125 -9.08 16.57 10.74
N ALA A 126 -9.18 15.36 11.30
CA ALA A 126 -8.65 14.16 10.70
C ALA A 126 -9.23 13.90 9.28
N LEU A 127 -10.53 14.12 9.07
CA LEU A 127 -11.16 14.01 7.77
C LEU A 127 -10.68 15.10 6.81
N VAL A 128 -10.65 16.35 7.27
CA VAL A 128 -10.23 17.51 6.44
C VAL A 128 -8.78 17.34 5.98
N THR A 129 -7.87 16.88 6.86
CA THR A 129 -6.45 16.67 6.51
C THR A 129 -6.27 15.60 5.43
N MET A 130 -7.17 14.63 5.32
CA MET A 130 -7.14 13.65 4.23
C MET A 130 -7.61 14.22 2.88
N MET A 131 -8.43 15.27 2.90
CA MET A 131 -8.97 15.89 1.68
C MET A 131 -8.02 16.95 1.09
N ILE A 132 -7.13 17.50 1.90
CA ILE A 132 -6.19 18.55 1.46
C ILE A 132 -4.93 17.88 0.88
N PRO A 133 -4.68 17.99 -0.42
CA PRO A 133 -3.44 17.48 -1.00
C PRO A 133 -2.24 18.32 -0.51
N ILE A 134 -1.36 17.72 0.27
CA ILE A 134 -0.13 18.36 0.74
C ILE A 134 0.93 18.27 -0.37
N VAL A 135 0.98 19.28 -1.22
CA VAL A 135 1.97 19.36 -2.31
C VAL A 135 3.15 20.24 -1.87
N GLY A 136 4.38 19.81 -2.20
CA GLY A 136 5.59 20.63 -1.97
C GLY A 136 6.11 20.63 -0.52
N SER A 137 5.72 19.65 0.31
CA SER A 137 6.18 19.57 1.70
C SER A 137 7.62 19.06 1.89
N PHE A 138 8.19 18.36 0.91
CA PHE A 138 9.51 17.72 1.02
C PHE A 138 10.67 18.66 1.43
N PRO A 139 10.81 19.89 0.91
CA PRO A 139 11.88 20.77 1.36
C PRO A 139 11.76 21.16 2.84
N SER A 140 10.54 21.30 3.35
CA SER A 140 10.28 21.62 4.76
C SER A 140 10.57 20.40 5.65
N GLN A 141 10.15 19.21 5.21
CA GLN A 141 10.43 17.94 5.89
C GLN A 141 11.94 17.67 5.95
N TYR A 142 12.66 17.85 4.83
CA TYR A 142 14.11 17.70 4.79
C TYR A 142 14.82 18.56 5.84
N ARG A 143 14.47 19.84 5.90
CA ARG A 143 15.05 20.77 6.89
C ARG A 143 14.70 20.36 8.33
N MET A 144 13.48 19.89 8.56
CA MET A 144 13.04 19.44 9.87
C MET A 144 13.79 18.17 10.29
N TYR A 145 13.87 17.18 9.41
CA TYR A 145 14.56 15.90 9.70
C TYR A 145 16.06 16.08 9.91
N ALA A 146 16.69 16.99 9.15
CA ALA A 146 18.08 17.37 9.37
C ALA A 146 18.31 18.03 10.73
N LYS A 147 17.41 18.96 11.16
CA LYS A 147 17.50 19.60 12.47
C LYS A 147 17.25 18.63 13.64
N LEU A 148 16.41 17.62 13.43
CA LEU A 148 16.12 16.60 14.44
C LEU A 148 17.18 15.48 14.48
N GLY A 149 18.13 15.46 13.53
CA GLY A 149 19.15 14.42 13.43
C GLY A 149 18.62 13.04 13.02
N ILE A 150 17.43 13.00 12.42
CA ILE A 150 16.80 11.75 11.95
C ILE A 150 16.94 11.55 10.42
N LEU A 151 17.44 12.55 9.71
CA LEU A 151 17.70 12.44 8.27
C LEU A 151 18.73 11.36 8.01
N ASP A 152 18.49 10.53 7.00
CA ASP A 152 19.33 9.43 6.56
C ASP A 152 19.64 8.39 7.67
N THR A 153 18.69 8.19 8.57
CA THR A 153 18.79 7.21 9.64
C THR A 153 17.50 6.37 9.74
N PRO A 154 17.56 5.14 10.29
CA PRO A 154 16.35 4.34 10.55
C PRO A 154 15.35 5.02 11.48
N TRP A 155 15.77 6.01 12.27
CA TRP A 155 14.88 6.81 13.13
C TRP A 155 13.86 7.63 12.34
N LEU A 156 14.04 7.77 11.02
CA LEU A 156 13.04 8.36 10.14
C LEU A 156 11.67 7.67 10.28
N LEU A 157 11.63 6.39 10.64
CA LEU A 157 10.37 5.67 10.89
C LEU A 157 9.48 6.32 11.94
N ILE A 158 10.02 7.11 12.86
CA ILE A 158 9.20 7.81 13.87
C ILE A 158 8.20 8.77 13.23
N THR A 159 8.49 9.27 12.03
CA THR A 159 7.59 10.12 11.25
C THR A 159 6.33 9.39 10.81
N LYS A 160 6.36 8.05 10.75
CA LYS A 160 5.21 7.19 10.44
C LYS A 160 4.29 6.98 11.64
N PHE A 161 4.73 7.33 12.85
CA PHE A 161 3.90 7.30 14.04
C PHE A 161 2.89 8.45 14.00
N SER A 162 1.98 8.40 13.02
CA SER A 162 0.92 9.37 12.78
C SER A 162 -0.42 8.77 13.19
N GLY A 163 -1.12 9.45 14.10
CA GLY A 163 -2.42 9.02 14.59
C GLY A 163 -3.59 9.30 13.63
N PHE A 164 -3.37 10.02 12.54
CA PHE A 164 -4.41 10.47 11.60
C PHE A 164 -4.24 9.84 10.22
N GLY A 165 -5.26 10.00 9.37
CA GLY A 165 -5.30 9.46 8.02
C GLY A 165 -6.27 8.29 7.88
N PHE A 166 -6.14 7.52 6.80
CA PHE A 166 -7.06 6.42 6.46
C PHE A 166 -7.17 5.38 7.58
N ASN A 167 -6.04 4.96 8.16
CA ASN A 167 -6.01 3.99 9.25
C ASN A 167 -6.84 4.46 10.47
N PHE A 168 -6.75 5.75 10.80
CA PHE A 168 -7.54 6.34 11.89
C PHE A 168 -9.04 6.25 11.61
N VAL A 169 -9.49 6.62 10.42
CA VAL A 169 -10.93 6.62 10.08
C VAL A 169 -11.51 5.21 10.15
N MET A 170 -10.78 4.22 9.63
CA MET A 170 -11.20 2.81 9.67
C MET A 170 -11.27 2.28 11.10
N LEU A 171 -10.23 2.52 11.90
CA LEU A 171 -10.18 2.08 13.30
C LEU A 171 -11.18 2.84 14.18
N TYR A 172 -11.40 4.13 13.95
CA TYR A 172 -12.43 4.89 14.63
C TYR A 172 -13.82 4.29 14.37
N SER A 173 -14.14 4.00 13.11
CA SER A 173 -15.41 3.38 12.72
C SER A 173 -15.58 2.02 13.41
N PHE A 174 -14.52 1.20 13.40
CA PHE A 174 -14.52 -0.09 14.09
C PHE A 174 -14.72 0.06 15.59
N PHE A 175 -13.92 0.86 16.29
CA PHE A 175 -14.07 1.05 17.72
C PHE A 175 -15.45 1.61 18.09
N LYS A 176 -16.04 2.45 17.25
CA LYS A 176 -17.38 2.98 17.48
C LYS A 176 -18.46 1.89 17.51
N THR A 177 -18.29 0.81 16.76
CA THR A 177 -19.24 -0.33 16.76
C THR A 177 -19.08 -1.27 17.94
N LEU A 178 -17.91 -1.31 18.59
CA LEU A 178 -17.71 -2.17 19.75
C LEU A 178 -18.58 -1.70 20.93
N SER A 179 -19.12 -2.65 21.70
CA SER A 179 -19.85 -2.33 22.91
C SER A 179 -18.91 -1.77 24.00
N TRP A 180 -19.35 -0.71 24.69
CA TRP A 180 -18.63 -0.18 25.84
C TRP A 180 -18.70 -1.11 27.06
N THR A 181 -19.68 -2.01 27.11
CA THR A 181 -19.86 -3.01 28.19
C THR A 181 -18.59 -3.85 28.43
N TYR A 182 -17.81 -4.12 27.39
CA TYR A 182 -16.52 -4.81 27.55
C TYR A 182 -15.53 -4.00 28.40
N ALA A 183 -15.51 -2.70 28.23
CA ALA A 183 -14.64 -1.83 29.01
C ALA A 183 -15.15 -1.69 30.45
N GLU A 184 -16.49 -1.56 30.63
CA GLU A 184 -17.12 -1.49 31.95
C GLU A 184 -16.84 -2.73 32.79
N ALA A 185 -16.95 -3.92 32.20
CA ALA A 185 -16.61 -5.16 32.90
C ALA A 185 -15.15 -5.15 33.37
N GLY A 186 -14.20 -4.72 32.51
CA GLY A 186 -12.79 -4.61 32.90
C GLY A 186 -12.55 -3.61 34.02
N PHE A 187 -13.29 -2.49 34.04
CA PHE A 187 -13.19 -1.52 35.14
C PHE A 187 -13.75 -2.06 36.46
N ILE A 188 -14.84 -2.85 36.42
CA ILE A 188 -15.39 -3.53 37.60
C ILE A 188 -14.37 -4.51 38.18
N ASP A 189 -13.63 -5.21 37.32
CA ASP A 189 -12.52 -6.10 37.70
C ASP A 189 -11.24 -5.35 38.17
N GLY A 190 -11.30 -4.03 38.25
CA GLY A 190 -10.19 -3.18 38.73
C GLY A 190 -9.10 -2.89 37.70
N ALA A 191 -9.34 -3.16 36.41
CA ALA A 191 -8.37 -2.83 35.35
C ALA A 191 -8.27 -1.31 35.14
N SER A 192 -7.05 -0.82 34.95
CA SER A 192 -6.81 0.57 34.54
C SER A 192 -7.22 0.82 33.08
N HIS A 193 -7.42 2.09 32.70
CA HIS A 193 -7.76 2.47 31.32
C HIS A 193 -6.79 1.90 30.27
N LEU A 194 -5.50 1.90 30.56
CA LEU A 194 -4.48 1.32 29.67
C LEU A 194 -4.61 -0.21 29.58
N GLN A 195 -4.90 -0.87 30.70
CA GLN A 195 -5.13 -2.32 30.71
C GLN A 195 -6.38 -2.70 29.93
N VAL A 196 -7.47 -1.95 30.09
CA VAL A 196 -8.70 -2.14 29.30
C VAL A 196 -8.40 -1.97 27.81
N PHE A 197 -7.65 -0.91 27.44
CA PHE A 197 -7.25 -0.73 26.04
C PHE A 197 -6.43 -1.91 25.52
N LEU A 198 -5.31 -2.24 26.17
CA LEU A 198 -4.34 -3.22 25.68
C LEU A 198 -4.85 -4.67 25.75
N LYS A 199 -5.62 -5.03 26.81
CA LYS A 199 -6.01 -6.42 27.05
C LYS A 199 -7.43 -6.77 26.58
N ILE A 200 -8.31 -5.78 26.42
CA ILE A 200 -9.73 -6.03 26.10
C ILE A 200 -10.09 -5.45 24.73
N MET A 201 -9.84 -4.16 24.51
CA MET A 201 -10.34 -3.48 23.31
C MET A 201 -9.43 -3.65 22.08
N LEU A 202 -8.11 -3.56 22.27
CA LEU A 202 -7.13 -3.69 21.20
C LEU A 202 -7.11 -5.09 20.57
N PRO A 203 -7.18 -6.20 21.34
CA PRO A 203 -7.24 -7.55 20.77
C PRO A 203 -8.43 -7.77 19.84
N GLN A 204 -9.57 -7.14 20.10
CA GLN A 204 -10.74 -7.19 19.24
C GLN A 204 -10.53 -6.44 17.92
N ALA A 205 -9.64 -5.44 17.90
CA ALA A 205 -9.29 -4.68 16.70
C ALA A 205 -8.18 -5.33 15.86
N LEU A 206 -7.47 -6.36 16.36
CA LEU A 206 -6.36 -7.00 15.66
C LEU A 206 -6.68 -7.46 14.23
N PRO A 207 -7.87 -8.04 13.92
CA PRO A 207 -8.18 -8.41 12.54
C PRO A 207 -8.21 -7.21 11.59
N VAL A 208 -8.81 -6.09 12.02
CA VAL A 208 -8.86 -4.85 11.23
C VAL A 208 -7.46 -4.21 11.15
N MET A 209 -6.75 -4.16 12.26
CA MET A 209 -5.37 -3.67 12.30
C MET A 209 -4.44 -4.47 11.39
N GLY A 210 -4.57 -5.79 11.38
CA GLY A 210 -3.81 -6.68 10.50
C GLY A 210 -4.03 -6.37 9.01
N SER A 211 -5.28 -6.11 8.62
CA SER A 211 -5.59 -5.72 7.25
C SER A 211 -5.05 -4.35 6.90
N LEU A 212 -5.17 -3.37 7.80
CA LEU A 212 -4.61 -2.03 7.61
C LEU A 212 -3.08 -2.07 7.57
N PHE A 213 -2.46 -2.91 8.39
CA PHE A 213 -1.01 -3.15 8.36
C PHE A 213 -0.56 -3.67 6.99
N LEU A 214 -1.26 -4.66 6.42
CA LEU A 214 -0.93 -5.20 5.10
C LEU A 214 -1.07 -4.15 4.00
N VAL A 215 -2.17 -3.40 3.97
CA VAL A 215 -2.39 -2.32 2.99
C VAL A 215 -1.32 -1.24 3.12
N SER A 216 -1.03 -0.79 4.34
CA SER A 216 0.01 0.22 4.60
C SER A 216 1.40 -0.28 4.27
N SER A 217 1.71 -1.56 4.52
CA SER A 217 3.00 -2.16 4.16
C SER A 217 3.21 -2.17 2.65
N VAL A 218 2.18 -2.54 1.87
CA VAL A 218 2.26 -2.50 0.40
C VAL A 218 2.43 -1.08 -0.13
N GLN A 219 1.76 -0.09 0.48
CA GLN A 219 1.92 1.32 0.11
C GLN A 219 3.36 1.79 0.36
N LEU A 220 3.91 1.52 1.54
CA LEU A 220 5.29 1.90 1.89
C LEU A 220 6.35 1.10 1.11
N TRP A 221 6.05 -0.15 0.73
CA TRP A 221 6.93 -0.95 -0.13
C TRP A 221 7.13 -0.30 -1.50
N ASN A 222 6.07 0.28 -2.06
CA ASN A 222 6.10 0.95 -3.36
C ASN A 222 6.54 2.43 -3.27
N GLU A 223 6.67 2.99 -2.06
CA GLU A 223 7.11 4.37 -1.86
C GLU A 223 8.59 4.49 -2.20
N TYR A 224 8.89 5.32 -3.21
CA TYR A 224 10.27 5.52 -3.67
C TYR A 224 10.80 6.93 -3.42
N MET A 225 9.89 7.93 -3.43
CA MET A 225 10.31 9.33 -3.37
C MET A 225 10.86 9.71 -1.99
N GLU A 226 10.16 9.30 -0.93
CA GLU A 226 10.57 9.64 0.43
C GLU A 226 11.89 8.94 0.82
N PRO A 227 12.07 7.61 0.60
CA PRO A 227 13.38 6.99 0.81
C PRO A 227 14.49 7.57 -0.08
N ASN A 228 14.21 7.90 -1.33
CA ASN A 228 15.20 8.53 -2.22
C ASN A 228 15.66 9.89 -1.72
N LEU A 229 14.80 10.67 -1.06
CA LEU A 229 15.15 12.00 -0.55
C LEU A 229 15.74 11.96 0.86
N PHE A 230 15.29 11.06 1.72
CA PHE A 230 15.56 11.11 3.15
C PHE A 230 16.31 9.91 3.72
N LEU A 231 16.56 8.85 2.92
CA LEU A 231 17.24 7.62 3.32
C LEU A 231 18.29 7.19 2.27
N GLN A 232 19.16 8.11 1.89
CA GLN A 232 20.12 7.87 0.80
C GLN A 232 21.11 6.76 1.11
N SER A 233 21.54 6.61 2.38
CA SER A 233 22.40 5.52 2.84
C SER A 233 21.65 4.20 3.10
N HIS A 234 20.33 4.19 2.94
CA HIS A 234 19.50 3.00 3.16
C HIS A 234 18.45 2.88 2.03
N PRO A 235 18.87 2.81 0.76
CA PRO A 235 17.91 2.75 -0.34
C PRO A 235 17.01 1.54 -0.22
N THR A 236 15.71 1.74 -0.42
CA THR A 236 14.73 0.65 -0.55
C THR A 236 14.75 0.07 -1.96
N LEU A 237 14.13 -1.07 -2.22
CA LEU A 237 14.03 -1.62 -3.58
C LEU A 237 13.40 -0.61 -4.54
N SER A 238 12.31 0.05 -4.14
CA SER A 238 11.61 1.02 -4.98
C SER A 238 12.48 2.25 -5.27
N SER A 239 13.13 2.82 -4.25
CA SER A 239 14.03 3.97 -4.45
C SER A 239 15.31 3.58 -5.18
N GLY A 240 15.87 2.39 -4.89
CA GLY A 240 17.06 1.91 -5.55
C GLY A 240 16.86 1.61 -7.03
N LEU A 241 15.74 0.99 -7.40
CA LEU A 241 15.38 0.79 -8.82
C LEU A 241 15.12 2.12 -9.53
N TYR A 242 14.55 3.10 -8.84
CA TYR A 242 14.38 4.45 -9.38
C TYR A 242 15.75 5.15 -9.61
N ILE A 243 16.67 5.08 -8.66
CA ILE A 243 18.04 5.60 -8.81
C ILE A 243 18.76 4.89 -9.96
N PHE A 244 18.72 3.57 -9.99
CA PHE A 244 19.30 2.76 -11.06
C PHE A 244 18.75 3.18 -12.42
N GLN A 245 17.43 3.41 -12.55
CA GLN A 245 16.81 3.93 -13.77
C GLN A 245 17.36 5.31 -14.16
N LEU A 246 17.56 6.23 -13.22
CA LEU A 246 18.10 7.57 -13.51
C LEU A 246 19.55 7.51 -13.98
N GLU A 247 20.37 6.66 -13.39
CA GLU A 247 21.76 6.47 -13.78
C GLU A 247 21.91 5.83 -15.16
N MET A 248 20.91 5.06 -15.57
CA MET A 248 20.82 4.39 -16.85
C MET A 248 20.70 5.32 -18.07
N THR A 249 20.31 6.57 -17.90
CA THR A 249 20.25 7.56 -19.00
C THR A 249 21.60 7.76 -19.70
N ARG A 250 22.68 7.17 -19.17
CA ARG A 250 24.05 7.25 -19.70
C ARG A 250 24.56 5.96 -20.39
N GLY A 251 23.72 4.92 -20.58
CA GLY A 251 24.14 3.68 -21.26
C GLY A 251 23.62 2.39 -20.63
N THR A 252 22.38 2.23 -20.64
CA THR A 252 21.53 1.40 -19.81
C THR A 252 21.33 -0.03 -20.25
N ASN A 253 21.21 -0.96 -19.27
CA ASN A 253 20.68 -2.32 -19.44
C ASN A 253 19.21 -2.41 -19.01
N TYR A 254 18.27 -2.08 -19.91
CA TYR A 254 16.82 -2.14 -19.64
C TYR A 254 16.32 -3.55 -19.24
N PRO A 255 16.74 -4.65 -19.90
CA PRO A 255 16.38 -5.99 -19.47
C PRO A 255 16.72 -6.27 -18.01
N LEU A 256 17.86 -5.80 -17.53
CA LEU A 256 18.28 -5.95 -16.14
C LEU A 256 17.38 -5.14 -15.19
N LEU A 257 17.00 -3.90 -15.56
CA LEU A 257 16.02 -3.11 -14.81
C LEU A 257 14.68 -3.85 -14.70
N PHE A 258 14.17 -4.38 -15.83
CA PHE A 258 12.92 -5.14 -15.81
C PHE A 258 13.04 -6.40 -14.96
N ALA A 259 14.17 -7.10 -14.97
CA ALA A 259 14.41 -8.23 -14.08
C ALA A 259 14.34 -7.81 -12.61
N GLY A 260 14.98 -6.70 -12.23
CA GLY A 260 14.91 -6.14 -10.89
C GLY A 260 13.49 -5.73 -10.48
N LEU A 261 12.74 -5.09 -11.38
CA LEU A 261 11.33 -4.73 -11.16
C LEU A 261 10.46 -5.98 -10.92
N ILE A 262 10.59 -7.02 -11.73
CA ILE A 262 9.83 -8.26 -11.55
C ILE A 262 10.17 -8.91 -10.21
N VAL A 263 11.45 -9.00 -9.83
CA VAL A 263 11.86 -9.52 -8.52
C VAL A 263 11.25 -8.70 -7.38
N SER A 264 11.22 -7.37 -7.51
CA SER A 264 10.66 -6.48 -6.47
C SER A 264 9.15 -6.63 -6.25
N VAL A 265 8.42 -7.09 -7.26
CA VAL A 265 6.96 -7.31 -7.19
C VAL A 265 6.61 -8.66 -6.54
N ILE A 266 7.50 -9.65 -6.56
CA ILE A 266 7.23 -11.00 -6.04
C ILE A 266 6.74 -10.98 -4.57
N PRO A 267 7.38 -10.29 -3.62
CA PRO A 267 6.91 -10.25 -2.23
C PRO A 267 5.49 -9.69 -2.11
N VAL A 268 5.14 -8.67 -2.89
CA VAL A 268 3.81 -8.05 -2.89
C VAL A 268 2.76 -9.03 -3.41
N ILE A 269 3.07 -9.77 -4.50
CA ILE A 269 2.18 -10.81 -5.04
C ILE A 269 1.95 -11.91 -3.99
N ILE A 270 3.01 -12.39 -3.34
CA ILE A 270 2.92 -13.42 -2.28
C ILE A 270 2.02 -12.94 -1.13
N LEU A 271 2.21 -11.71 -0.67
CA LEU A 271 1.37 -11.11 0.37
C LEU A 271 -0.09 -11.00 -0.10
N PHE A 272 -0.32 -10.52 -1.31
CA PHE A 272 -1.66 -10.39 -1.86
C PHE A 272 -2.37 -11.75 -1.96
N VAL A 273 -1.76 -12.75 -2.59
CA VAL A 273 -2.34 -14.09 -2.75
C VAL A 273 -2.67 -14.72 -1.40
N LYS A 274 -1.79 -14.57 -0.41
CA LYS A 274 -1.99 -15.13 0.93
C LYS A 274 -3.06 -14.41 1.74
N PHE A 275 -3.18 -13.08 1.61
CA PHE A 275 -4.00 -12.25 2.50
C PHE A 275 -5.15 -11.53 1.78
N GLN A 276 -5.39 -11.76 0.47
CA GLN A 276 -6.45 -11.09 -0.30
C GLN A 276 -7.83 -11.17 0.37
N LYS A 277 -8.19 -12.34 0.92
CA LYS A 277 -9.47 -12.52 1.60
C LYS A 277 -9.58 -11.60 2.83
N THR A 278 -8.58 -11.58 3.68
CA THR A 278 -8.53 -10.73 4.88
C THR A 278 -8.58 -9.24 4.52
N MET A 279 -7.86 -8.84 3.47
CA MET A 279 -7.87 -7.45 2.98
C MET A 279 -9.25 -7.03 2.46
N MET A 280 -9.94 -7.90 1.72
CA MET A 280 -11.27 -7.59 1.16
C MET A 280 -12.36 -7.59 2.22
N GLU A 281 -12.35 -8.53 3.17
CA GLU A 281 -13.35 -8.62 4.24
C GLU A 281 -13.31 -7.40 5.17
N SER A 282 -12.13 -6.92 5.52
CA SER A 282 -12.00 -5.74 6.39
C SER A 282 -12.43 -4.43 5.72
N MET A 283 -12.19 -4.29 4.41
CA MET A 283 -12.66 -3.14 3.65
C MET A 283 -14.19 -3.12 3.53
N SER A 284 -14.84 -4.28 3.45
CA SER A 284 -16.30 -4.38 3.40
C SER A 284 -16.97 -4.10 4.75
N MET A 285 -16.31 -4.37 5.88
CA MET A 285 -16.85 -4.06 7.21
C MET A 285 -16.80 -2.56 7.56
N GLY A 286 -15.96 -1.79 6.89
CA GLY A 286 -15.87 -0.32 7.05
C GLY A 286 -16.85 0.46 6.19
N GLY A 287 -17.47 -0.16 5.20
CA GLY A 287 -18.47 0.41 4.30
C GLY A 287 -19.77 -0.37 4.34
N LEU A 288 -20.82 0.28 4.83
CA LEU A 288 -22.22 -0.12 4.65
C LEU A 288 -22.75 -1.30 5.48
N LYS A 289 -23.20 -0.99 6.67
CA LYS A 289 -24.56 -1.35 7.10
C LYS A 289 -25.33 -0.03 7.21
N GLY A 290 -25.85 0.42 6.08
CA GLY A 290 -26.96 1.34 5.97
C GLY A 290 -28.18 0.56 5.59
#